data_8c2c51025b2a7474a80cac48edd3c70a
#
_entry.id   8c2c51025b2a7474a80cac48edd3c70a
#
_cell.length_a   1.000
_cell.length_b   1.000
_cell.length_c   1.000
_cell.angle_alpha   90.00
_cell.angle_beta   90.00
_cell.angle_gamma   90.00
#
_symmetry.space_group_name_H-M   'P 1'
#
loop_
_entity.id
_entity.type
_entity.pdbx_description
1 polymer ?
#
loop_
_entity_poly.entity_id
_entity_poly.type
_entity_poly.pdbx_seq_one_letter_code
_entity_poly.pdbx_strand_id
1 'polypeptide(L)'
;MLIDFSGGLVRTKSPHLLGKGQMSKCQNFLIQDGALKKVGGTSPYNPVSLGSLGIPFVLRSYHIRADGEIVKRTHVYYDGGLYYGDDLSGTFKLADVTQNLAKNAIPMYFIMQVAGNSIVYLMTGKDKVRKYDGNGSYKWEECAGDLASTFDYESGLIHLDRAWYIVKQSSEIGYSESLDPENIADTITIGKDKDSYCVRFVEGAGETQYVFKNNSIYALYGRTPSQFQYRKVTDKYGLASKRGICAVGSGFIFLNTFDKELYFFGGTETSIKPMTEDDIRLREIMDLTQDAINNVDMIVHRGFFRFAFQHKESGSLGVPGDFNNCELVYNINDPSPTGLPKWSLIKGSNVWSYSVWDNYGDDLELLTGRSDVGKIMYHNRTKDFDGVAIEMQVRTAEITASEDKVVRFDGFWVKGKPGSSIKTILFRYFMNGRYSDRGEDNLSVAGETRTLGEMKISTQALFNDRIKPVSNYSRGNSISFELYQNELGTEIEIYSIAFKAKERYKIRNSYT
;
A
#
# COMPACT_ATOMS: atom_id res chain seq x y z
N MET A 1 11.63 -32.63 -1.74
CA MET A 1 11.04 -31.53 -2.54
C MET A 1 11.23 -30.23 -1.79
N LEU A 2 11.54 -29.16 -2.48
CA LEU A 2 11.75 -27.82 -1.94
C LEU A 2 10.59 -26.91 -2.40
N ILE A 3 10.04 -26.13 -1.50
CA ILE A 3 9.01 -25.13 -1.75
C ILE A 3 9.63 -23.76 -1.44
N ASP A 4 9.65 -22.88 -2.41
CA ASP A 4 9.90 -21.47 -2.25
C ASP A 4 8.56 -20.68 -2.22
N PHE A 5 8.62 -19.37 -2.13
CA PHE A 5 7.45 -18.52 -2.05
C PHE A 5 7.35 -17.56 -3.24
N SER A 6 7.92 -17.96 -4.36
CA SER A 6 8.06 -17.10 -5.56
C SER A 6 6.75 -16.81 -6.28
N GLY A 7 5.67 -17.51 -5.97
CA GLY A 7 4.37 -17.37 -6.64
C GLY A 7 3.39 -16.37 -6.00
N GLY A 8 3.69 -15.87 -4.79
CA GLY A 8 2.83 -14.90 -4.11
C GLY A 8 1.52 -15.46 -3.56
N LEU A 9 0.69 -14.56 -3.03
CA LEU A 9 -0.64 -14.87 -2.51
C LEU A 9 -1.65 -15.00 -3.65
N VAL A 10 -2.39 -16.11 -3.69
CA VAL A 10 -3.48 -16.37 -4.64
C VAL A 10 -4.71 -16.82 -3.86
N ARG A 11 -5.80 -16.07 -3.98
CA ARG A 11 -7.07 -16.32 -3.27
C ARG A 11 -8.18 -16.84 -4.17
N THR A 12 -8.04 -16.65 -5.48
CA THR A 12 -9.06 -16.99 -6.47
C THR A 12 -9.20 -18.47 -6.75
N LYS A 13 -8.21 -19.26 -6.36
CA LYS A 13 -8.14 -20.70 -6.63
C LYS A 13 -8.18 -21.51 -5.34
N SER A 14 -8.77 -22.70 -5.39
CA SER A 14 -8.65 -23.67 -4.29
C SER A 14 -7.19 -24.09 -4.08
N PRO A 15 -6.76 -24.38 -2.84
CA PRO A 15 -5.36 -24.66 -2.53
C PRO A 15 -4.71 -25.76 -3.38
N HIS A 16 -5.47 -26.74 -3.85
CA HIS A 16 -5.00 -27.82 -4.72
C HIS A 16 -4.80 -27.41 -6.20
N LEU A 17 -5.33 -26.24 -6.61
CA LEU A 17 -5.15 -25.69 -7.95
C LEU A 17 -4.05 -24.64 -8.02
N LEU A 18 -3.42 -24.34 -6.89
CA LEU A 18 -2.31 -23.40 -6.82
C LEU A 18 -1.03 -24.01 -7.39
N GLY A 19 -0.28 -23.18 -8.11
CA GLY A 19 1.04 -23.57 -8.61
C GLY A 19 2.10 -23.65 -7.49
N LYS A 20 3.22 -24.25 -7.83
CA LYS A 20 4.38 -24.32 -6.94
C LYS A 20 4.83 -22.89 -6.58
N GLY A 21 5.09 -22.65 -5.30
CA GLY A 21 5.49 -21.35 -4.78
C GLY A 21 4.34 -20.38 -4.53
N GLN A 22 3.11 -20.67 -4.97
CA GLN A 22 1.92 -19.90 -4.62
C GLN A 22 1.43 -20.26 -3.22
N MET A 23 0.76 -19.30 -2.59
CA MET A 23 0.26 -19.42 -1.22
C MET A 23 -1.23 -19.09 -1.17
N SER A 24 -2.01 -19.90 -0.45
CA SER A 24 -3.43 -19.62 -0.19
C SER A 24 -3.63 -18.59 0.94
N LYS A 25 -2.60 -18.37 1.78
CA LYS A 25 -2.51 -17.29 2.77
C LYS A 25 -1.09 -16.75 2.80
N CYS A 26 -0.94 -15.44 2.82
CA CYS A 26 0.31 -14.73 3.06
C CYS A 26 -0.04 -13.42 3.76
N GLN A 27 0.01 -13.44 5.09
CA GLN A 27 -0.37 -12.32 5.94
C GLN A 27 0.85 -11.82 6.72
N ASN A 28 1.08 -10.51 6.65
CA ASN A 28 2.13 -9.79 7.36
C ASN A 28 3.56 -10.24 7.02
N PHE A 29 3.73 -10.70 5.77
CA PHE A 29 5.04 -10.92 5.16
C PHE A 29 5.23 -10.05 3.93
N LEU A 30 6.47 -9.67 3.66
CA LEU A 30 6.93 -9.18 2.35
C LEU A 30 7.57 -10.34 1.61
N ILE A 31 7.28 -10.46 0.32
CA ILE A 31 7.91 -11.47 -0.55
C ILE A 31 9.06 -10.77 -1.29
N GLN A 32 10.26 -11.29 -1.10
CA GLN A 32 11.47 -10.77 -1.73
C GLN A 32 12.39 -11.93 -2.09
N ASP A 33 12.82 -12.02 -3.35
CA ASP A 33 13.73 -13.06 -3.85
C ASP A 33 13.27 -14.50 -3.51
N GLY A 34 11.96 -14.74 -3.52
CA GLY A 34 11.37 -16.02 -3.15
C GLY A 34 11.39 -16.35 -1.65
N ALA A 35 11.83 -15.43 -0.80
CA ALA A 35 11.77 -15.52 0.65
C ALA A 35 10.60 -14.72 1.23
N LEU A 36 10.13 -15.14 2.40
CA LEU A 36 9.16 -14.41 3.22
C LEU A 36 9.89 -13.67 4.33
N LYS A 37 9.81 -12.35 4.31
CA LYS A 37 10.33 -11.49 5.37
C LYS A 37 9.16 -10.90 6.14
N LYS A 38 9.16 -11.01 7.47
CA LYS A 38 8.15 -10.34 8.30
C LYS A 38 8.14 -8.85 8.00
N VAL A 39 6.94 -8.25 7.87
CA VAL A 39 6.81 -6.81 7.70
C VAL A 39 7.38 -6.07 8.91
N GLY A 40 7.97 -4.91 8.65
CA GLY A 40 8.32 -3.99 9.71
C GLY A 40 7.05 -3.40 10.33
N GLY A 41 7.12 -3.12 11.60
CA GLY A 41 6.05 -2.49 12.35
C GLY A 41 6.04 -0.97 12.26
N THR A 42 5.20 -0.35 13.06
CA THR A 42 5.05 1.10 13.12
C THR A 42 5.38 1.62 14.51
N SER A 43 5.98 2.82 14.57
CA SER A 43 6.20 3.53 15.83
C SER A 43 5.69 4.96 15.73
N PRO A 44 5.20 5.56 16.81
CA PRO A 44 4.72 6.93 16.77
C PRO A 44 5.81 7.91 16.32
N TYR A 45 5.47 8.76 15.34
CA TYR A 45 6.21 9.97 15.02
C TYR A 45 5.90 11.06 16.05
N ASN A 46 4.60 11.26 16.35
CA ASN A 46 4.17 12.14 17.42
C ASN A 46 3.87 11.34 18.69
N PRO A 47 4.58 11.58 19.80
CA PRO A 47 4.38 10.84 21.04
C PRO A 47 3.00 11.13 21.67
N VAL A 48 2.45 12.31 21.43
CA VAL A 48 1.13 12.72 21.91
C VAL A 48 0.15 12.70 20.76
N SER A 49 -0.98 11.99 20.91
CA SER A 49 -2.05 11.97 19.91
C SER A 49 -2.64 13.37 19.72
N LEU A 50 -2.98 13.73 18.48
CA LEU A 50 -3.72 14.96 18.16
C LEU A 50 -5.15 14.95 18.69
N GLY A 51 -5.71 13.77 18.93
CA GLY A 51 -7.06 13.57 19.48
C GLY A 51 -7.53 12.12 19.30
N SER A 52 -8.71 11.82 19.80
CA SER A 52 -9.34 10.50 19.73
C SER A 52 -10.34 10.32 18.59
N LEU A 53 -10.74 11.43 17.96
CA LEU A 53 -11.77 11.45 16.93
C LEU A 53 -11.22 12.18 15.72
N GLY A 54 -10.98 11.45 14.67
CA GLY A 54 -10.50 12.06 13.43
C GLY A 54 -9.30 11.31 12.87
N ILE A 55 -9.09 11.53 11.60
CA ILE A 55 -8.17 10.75 10.79
C ILE A 55 -7.11 11.70 10.26
N PRO A 56 -5.84 11.50 10.64
CA PRO A 56 -4.78 12.40 10.24
C PRO A 56 -4.37 12.15 8.79
N PHE A 57 -4.42 13.19 7.98
CA PHE A 57 -3.81 13.22 6.67
C PHE A 57 -2.45 13.91 6.77
N VAL A 58 -1.39 13.16 6.48
CA VAL A 58 -0.02 13.66 6.54
C VAL A 58 0.38 14.23 5.19
N LEU A 59 1.00 15.40 5.23
CA LEU A 59 1.59 16.06 4.09
C LEU A 59 3.02 16.49 4.46
N ARG A 60 3.99 16.07 3.67
CA ARG A 60 5.37 16.51 3.79
C ARG A 60 5.69 17.46 2.66
N SER A 61 6.14 18.65 3.00
CA SER A 61 6.49 19.68 2.03
C SER A 61 7.95 20.04 2.12
N TYR A 62 8.52 20.26 0.97
CA TYR A 62 9.88 20.72 0.77
C TYR A 62 9.83 22.07 0.07
N HIS A 63 10.39 23.07 0.72
CA HIS A 63 10.37 24.45 0.21
C HIS A 63 11.79 24.89 -0.13
N ILE A 64 11.98 25.34 -1.36
CA ILE A 64 13.12 26.13 -1.77
C ILE A 64 12.69 27.58 -1.70
N ARG A 65 13.35 28.37 -0.90
CA ARG A 65 13.07 29.81 -0.75
C ARG A 65 13.89 30.62 -1.74
N ALA A 66 13.46 31.84 -2.00
CA ALA A 66 14.14 32.73 -2.92
C ALA A 66 15.60 33.08 -2.52
N ASP A 67 15.92 32.99 -1.23
CA ASP A 67 17.28 33.13 -0.69
C ASP A 67 18.12 31.85 -0.78
N GLY A 68 17.56 30.76 -1.33
CA GLY A 68 18.19 29.46 -1.46
C GLY A 68 18.10 28.58 -0.20
N GLU A 69 17.46 29.07 0.88
CA GLU A 69 17.21 28.24 2.06
C GLU A 69 16.26 27.11 1.73
N ILE A 70 16.56 25.93 2.25
CA ILE A 70 15.73 24.74 2.11
C ILE A 70 15.00 24.48 3.42
N VAL A 71 13.69 24.49 3.35
CA VAL A 71 12.82 24.29 4.51
C VAL A 71 11.98 23.03 4.32
N LYS A 72 12.11 22.09 5.27
CA LYS A 72 11.30 20.88 5.32
C LYS A 72 10.22 21.03 6.38
N ARG A 73 8.99 20.64 6.05
CA ARG A 73 7.85 20.72 6.97
C ARG A 73 6.98 19.47 6.85
N THR A 74 6.54 18.98 8.01
CA THR A 74 5.49 17.97 8.09
C THR A 74 4.23 18.64 8.58
N HIS A 75 3.18 18.57 7.78
CA HIS A 75 1.87 19.09 8.11
C HIS A 75 0.89 17.95 8.29
N VAL A 76 -0.11 18.18 9.13
CA VAL A 76 -1.19 17.22 9.35
C VAL A 76 -2.52 17.94 9.27
N TYR A 77 -3.37 17.50 8.37
CA TYR A 77 -4.77 17.85 8.38
C TYR A 77 -5.53 16.89 9.28
N TYR A 78 -6.13 17.38 10.36
CA TYR A 78 -6.82 16.58 11.35
C TYR A 78 -8.01 17.32 11.92
N ASP A 79 -9.20 16.71 11.85
CA ASP A 79 -10.48 17.24 12.38
C ASP A 79 -10.76 18.73 12.01
N GLY A 80 -10.42 19.09 10.77
CA GLY A 80 -10.58 20.48 10.26
C GLY A 80 -9.47 21.45 10.67
N GLY A 81 -8.47 21.00 11.41
CA GLY A 81 -7.27 21.78 11.75
C GLY A 81 -6.08 21.43 10.89
N LEU A 82 -5.22 22.42 10.63
CA LEU A 82 -3.90 22.22 10.05
C LEU A 82 -2.85 22.33 11.15
N TYR A 83 -2.11 21.27 11.34
CA TYR A 83 -1.03 21.18 12.30
C TYR A 83 0.30 21.16 11.58
N TYR A 84 1.35 21.65 12.21
CA TYR A 84 2.70 21.55 11.69
C TYR A 84 3.65 20.97 12.75
N GLY A 85 4.66 20.27 12.28
CA GLY A 85 5.77 19.77 13.09
C GLY A 85 7.10 20.13 12.45
N ASP A 86 8.11 20.37 13.26
CA ASP A 86 9.48 20.30 12.79
C ASP A 86 9.87 18.82 12.65
N ASP A 87 10.80 18.51 11.76
CA ASP A 87 11.19 17.14 11.47
C ASP A 87 11.92 16.40 12.61
N LEU A 88 12.23 17.10 13.69
CA LEU A 88 13.12 16.60 14.74
C LEU A 88 12.35 16.14 15.98
N SER A 89 11.24 16.78 16.32
CA SER A 89 10.59 16.56 17.63
C SER A 89 9.34 15.68 17.58
N GLY A 90 8.71 15.52 16.41
CA GLY A 90 7.39 14.86 16.30
C GLY A 90 6.28 15.58 17.06
N THR A 91 6.52 16.82 17.48
CA THR A 91 5.55 17.63 18.22
C THR A 91 4.79 18.51 17.24
N PHE A 92 3.47 18.32 17.17
CA PHE A 92 2.61 19.09 16.30
C PHE A 92 1.97 20.25 17.06
N LYS A 93 1.95 21.40 16.41
CA LYS A 93 1.25 22.61 16.87
C LYS A 93 0.19 22.95 15.84
N LEU A 94 -0.95 23.47 16.31
CA LEU A 94 -1.97 24.01 15.41
C LEU A 94 -1.40 25.22 14.67
N ALA A 95 -1.46 25.21 13.36
CA ALA A 95 -0.86 26.25 12.51
C ALA A 95 -1.60 27.59 12.64
N ASP A 96 -2.93 27.56 12.77
CA ASP A 96 -3.74 28.74 13.06
C ASP A 96 -5.03 28.33 13.75
N VAL A 97 -5.36 28.97 14.86
CA VAL A 97 -6.56 28.70 15.68
C VAL A 97 -7.85 29.09 14.95
N THR A 98 -7.76 29.94 13.93
CA THR A 98 -8.92 30.49 13.20
C THR A 98 -9.33 29.66 11.98
N GLN A 99 -8.56 28.64 11.61
CA GLN A 99 -8.82 27.83 10.42
C GLN A 99 -9.71 26.61 10.73
N ASN A 100 -11.02 26.82 10.81
CA ASN A 100 -11.99 25.73 10.81
C ASN A 100 -12.22 25.25 9.37
N LEU A 101 -11.39 24.36 8.91
CA LEU A 101 -11.62 23.67 7.64
C LEU A 101 -12.70 22.58 7.84
N ALA A 102 -13.26 22.12 6.73
CA ALA A 102 -14.29 21.10 6.75
C ALA A 102 -13.76 19.79 7.37
N LYS A 103 -14.37 19.34 8.45
CA LYS A 103 -14.11 18.01 9.00
C LYS A 103 -14.43 16.95 7.95
N ASN A 104 -13.74 15.82 7.98
CA ASN A 104 -13.97 14.70 7.07
C ASN A 104 -13.79 15.02 5.58
N ALA A 105 -12.96 16.02 5.26
CA ALA A 105 -12.49 16.19 3.90
C ALA A 105 -11.26 15.30 3.65
N ILE A 106 -11.10 14.89 2.40
CA ILE A 106 -9.89 14.20 1.94
C ILE A 106 -9.06 15.24 1.18
N PRO A 107 -8.03 15.83 1.80
CA PRO A 107 -7.25 16.87 1.16
C PRO A 107 -6.38 16.30 0.05
N MET A 108 -6.17 17.14 -0.98
CA MET A 108 -5.19 16.93 -2.04
C MET A 108 -4.27 18.15 -2.07
N TYR A 109 -3.04 17.97 -2.52
CA TYR A 109 -2.09 19.06 -2.59
C TYR A 109 -1.16 18.93 -3.79
N PHE A 110 -0.57 20.01 -4.17
CA PHE A 110 0.58 20.09 -5.07
C PHE A 110 1.55 21.19 -4.61
N ILE A 111 2.77 21.17 -5.11
CA ILE A 111 3.79 22.17 -4.82
C ILE A 111 4.20 22.84 -6.13
N MET A 112 4.18 24.17 -6.18
CA MET A 112 4.59 24.95 -7.34
C MET A 112 5.66 25.97 -6.98
N GLN A 113 6.64 26.15 -7.87
CA GLN A 113 7.64 27.19 -7.75
C GLN A 113 7.06 28.52 -8.27
N VAL A 114 6.93 29.50 -7.39
CA VAL A 114 6.39 30.84 -7.72
C VAL A 114 7.37 31.89 -7.22
N ALA A 115 7.84 32.75 -8.11
CA ALA A 115 8.79 33.81 -7.78
C ALA A 115 10.00 33.36 -6.93
N GLY A 116 10.52 32.18 -7.20
CA GLY A 116 11.66 31.62 -6.48
C GLY A 116 11.34 30.88 -5.20
N ASN A 117 10.07 30.83 -4.76
CA ASN A 117 9.62 30.09 -3.59
C ASN A 117 8.80 28.88 -3.98
N SER A 118 9.02 27.74 -3.33
CA SER A 118 8.14 26.58 -3.43
C SER A 118 6.93 26.78 -2.53
N ILE A 119 5.75 26.84 -3.12
CA ILE A 119 4.48 27.06 -2.42
C ILE A 119 3.64 25.79 -2.51
N VAL A 120 3.14 25.31 -1.37
CA VAL A 120 2.17 24.20 -1.29
C VAL A 120 0.77 24.77 -1.39
N TYR A 121 -0.06 24.18 -2.25
CA TYR A 121 -1.49 24.47 -2.39
C TYR A 121 -2.30 23.26 -1.92
N LEU A 122 -3.20 23.47 -0.96
CA LEU A 122 -4.05 22.46 -0.34
C LEU A 122 -5.51 22.67 -0.73
N MET A 123 -6.15 21.63 -1.23
CA MET A 123 -7.54 21.62 -1.68
C MET A 123 -8.32 20.53 -0.96
N THR A 124 -9.49 20.86 -0.46
CA THR A 124 -10.38 19.89 0.21
C THR A 124 -11.66 19.59 -0.59
N GLY A 125 -11.98 20.43 -1.57
CA GLY A 125 -13.27 20.41 -2.27
C GLY A 125 -14.46 20.86 -1.41
N LYS A 126 -14.19 21.40 -0.23
CA LYS A 126 -15.20 21.92 0.72
C LYS A 126 -14.84 23.29 1.29
N ASP A 127 -13.57 23.68 1.17
CA ASP A 127 -13.03 24.92 1.66
C ASP A 127 -12.31 25.66 0.54
N LYS A 128 -12.03 26.94 0.75
CA LYS A 128 -11.13 27.69 -0.11
C LYS A 128 -9.76 27.06 -0.14
N VAL A 129 -9.08 27.14 -1.27
CA VAL A 129 -7.72 26.66 -1.42
C VAL A 129 -6.80 27.39 -0.44
N ARG A 130 -5.95 26.65 0.25
CA ARG A 130 -4.97 27.18 1.19
C ARG A 130 -3.58 27.06 0.60
N LYS A 131 -2.70 28.01 0.91
CA LYS A 131 -1.30 27.99 0.51
C LYS A 131 -0.36 28.13 1.70
N TYR A 132 0.83 27.56 1.54
CA TYR A 132 1.93 27.68 2.49
C TYR A 132 3.26 27.81 1.75
N ASP A 133 4.03 28.87 2.04
CA ASP A 133 5.25 29.25 1.32
C ASP A 133 6.55 28.88 2.06
N GLY A 134 6.47 28.07 3.11
CA GLY A 134 7.63 27.71 3.91
C GLY A 134 8.08 28.77 4.91
N ASN A 135 7.32 29.87 5.10
CA ASN A 135 7.67 30.92 6.02
C ASN A 135 7.75 30.46 7.48
N GLY A 136 8.54 31.15 8.30
CA GLY A 136 8.75 30.80 9.71
C GLY A 136 7.54 31.04 10.61
N SER A 137 6.46 31.64 10.11
CA SER A 137 5.23 31.86 10.87
C SER A 137 4.34 30.63 10.93
N TYR A 138 4.63 29.59 10.10
CA TYR A 138 3.84 28.36 9.95
C TYR A 138 2.35 28.61 9.65
N LYS A 139 2.05 29.75 9.05
CA LYS A 139 0.69 30.15 8.77
C LYS A 139 0.29 29.73 7.37
N TRP A 140 -0.79 28.97 7.28
CA TRP A 140 -1.48 28.72 6.04
C TRP A 140 -2.38 29.90 5.70
N GLU A 141 -2.27 30.42 4.50
CA GLU A 141 -3.04 31.57 4.03
C GLU A 141 -4.15 31.13 3.06
N GLU A 142 -5.22 31.89 2.98
CA GLU A 142 -6.15 31.77 1.85
C GLU A 142 -5.45 32.25 0.58
N CYS A 143 -5.70 31.55 -0.53
CA CYS A 143 -5.23 32.04 -1.82
C CYS A 143 -5.92 33.36 -2.17
N ALA A 144 -5.26 34.17 -2.98
CA ALA A 144 -5.81 35.36 -3.58
C ALA A 144 -6.45 35.07 -4.95
N GLY A 145 -6.71 36.07 -5.75
CA GLY A 145 -7.20 35.91 -7.11
C GLY A 145 -8.51 35.14 -7.21
N ASP A 146 -8.62 34.34 -8.25
CA ASP A 146 -9.82 33.56 -8.52
C ASP A 146 -10.02 32.41 -7.52
N LEU A 147 -8.94 31.88 -6.97
CA LEU A 147 -9.02 30.84 -5.94
C LEU A 147 -9.63 31.34 -4.62
N ALA A 148 -9.62 32.63 -4.36
CA ALA A 148 -10.23 33.24 -3.17
C ALA A 148 -11.75 33.13 -3.16
N SER A 149 -12.39 33.02 -4.31
CA SER A 149 -13.84 33.07 -4.46
C SER A 149 -14.52 31.70 -4.60
N THR A 150 -13.77 30.62 -4.78
CA THR A 150 -14.34 29.31 -5.04
C THR A 150 -13.98 28.28 -3.95
N PHE A 151 -14.94 27.39 -3.66
CA PHE A 151 -14.80 26.27 -2.71
C PHE A 151 -14.77 24.92 -3.44
N ASP A 152 -14.74 24.93 -4.76
CA ASP A 152 -15.10 23.77 -5.57
C ASP A 152 -13.90 22.98 -6.08
N TYR A 153 -12.67 23.43 -5.84
CA TYR A 153 -11.50 22.67 -6.29
C TYR A 153 -11.15 21.54 -5.30
N GLU A 154 -11.14 20.32 -5.80
CA GLU A 154 -10.89 19.14 -4.96
C GLU A 154 -9.58 18.41 -5.26
N SER A 155 -8.94 18.71 -6.38
CA SER A 155 -7.66 18.14 -6.79
C SER A 155 -6.96 19.08 -7.75
N GLY A 156 -5.64 19.03 -7.81
CA GLY A 156 -4.84 19.78 -8.75
C GLY A 156 -3.50 19.12 -9.01
N LEU A 157 -2.84 19.60 -10.05
CA LEU A 157 -1.52 19.16 -10.49
C LEU A 157 -0.79 20.34 -11.13
N ILE A 158 0.53 20.37 -11.03
CA ILE A 158 1.38 21.19 -11.87
C ILE A 158 1.72 20.41 -13.14
N HIS A 159 1.48 21.05 -14.28
CA HIS A 159 1.98 20.54 -15.56
C HIS A 159 2.57 21.68 -16.36
N LEU A 160 3.85 21.51 -16.72
CA LEU A 160 4.67 22.58 -17.30
C LEU A 160 4.75 23.80 -16.36
N ASP A 161 4.27 24.95 -16.77
CA ASP A 161 4.32 26.22 -16.03
C ASP A 161 2.98 26.63 -15.44
N ARG A 162 1.97 25.75 -15.43
CA ARG A 162 0.61 26.03 -14.99
C ARG A 162 0.12 25.05 -13.95
N ALA A 163 -0.70 25.57 -13.05
CA ALA A 163 -1.52 24.76 -12.17
C ALA A 163 -2.82 24.37 -12.88
N TRP A 164 -3.21 23.11 -12.71
CA TRP A 164 -4.46 22.55 -13.24
C TRP A 164 -5.34 22.12 -12.08
N TYR A 165 -6.62 22.42 -12.15
CA TYR A 165 -7.57 22.21 -11.07
C TYR A 165 -8.76 21.40 -11.55
N ILE A 166 -9.21 20.44 -10.73
CA ILE A 166 -10.45 19.71 -10.94
C ILE A 166 -11.55 20.37 -10.15
N VAL A 167 -12.58 20.79 -10.87
CA VAL A 167 -13.82 21.26 -10.28
C VAL A 167 -14.61 20.08 -9.74
N LYS A 168 -15.05 20.19 -8.50
CA LYS A 168 -15.72 19.11 -7.78
C LYS A 168 -16.97 18.62 -8.51
N GLN A 169 -17.08 17.30 -8.68
CA GLN A 169 -18.19 16.62 -9.32
C GLN A 169 -18.56 17.20 -10.70
N SER A 170 -17.56 17.73 -11.41
CA SER A 170 -17.72 18.33 -12.73
C SER A 170 -16.83 17.66 -13.76
N SER A 171 -17.20 17.81 -15.03
CA SER A 171 -16.31 17.51 -16.16
C SER A 171 -15.42 18.68 -16.51
N GLU A 172 -15.51 19.78 -15.79
CA GLU A 172 -14.70 20.97 -15.99
C GLU A 172 -13.39 20.89 -15.23
N ILE A 173 -12.34 21.33 -15.87
CA ILE A 173 -11.02 21.53 -15.33
C ILE A 173 -10.60 22.98 -15.56
N GLY A 174 -10.07 23.63 -14.54
CA GLY A 174 -9.47 24.96 -14.66
C GLY A 174 -7.96 24.85 -14.90
N TYR A 175 -7.39 25.81 -15.60
CA TYR A 175 -5.95 25.99 -15.66
C TYR A 175 -5.57 27.44 -15.35
N SER A 176 -4.43 27.61 -14.68
CA SER A 176 -3.98 28.92 -14.25
C SER A 176 -3.27 29.69 -15.36
N GLU A 177 -3.04 30.99 -15.13
CA GLU A 177 -2.02 31.72 -15.85
C GLU A 177 -0.63 31.09 -15.64
N SER A 178 0.31 31.40 -16.56
CA SER A 178 1.67 30.88 -16.48
C SER A 178 2.38 31.39 -15.23
N LEU A 179 2.93 30.47 -14.41
CA LEU A 179 3.61 30.77 -13.14
C LEU A 179 2.77 31.54 -12.10
N ASP A 180 1.46 31.65 -12.31
CA ASP A 180 0.52 32.30 -11.40
C ASP A 180 -0.65 31.35 -11.08
N PRO A 181 -0.51 30.47 -10.09
CA PRO A 181 -1.48 29.44 -9.79
C PRO A 181 -2.78 29.95 -9.16
N GLU A 182 -2.82 31.21 -8.70
CA GLU A 182 -3.99 31.78 -8.01
C GLU A 182 -4.98 32.45 -8.98
N ASN A 183 -4.56 32.75 -10.20
CA ASN A 183 -5.41 33.32 -11.24
C ASN A 183 -5.73 32.27 -12.33
N ILE A 184 -7.01 31.97 -12.48
CA ILE A 184 -7.51 30.99 -13.45
C ILE A 184 -7.64 31.67 -14.81
N ALA A 185 -6.88 31.18 -15.79
CA ALA A 185 -6.90 31.73 -17.13
C ALA A 185 -8.19 31.35 -17.87
N ASP A 186 -8.63 30.09 -17.75
CA ASP A 186 -9.86 29.59 -18.39
C ASP A 186 -10.19 28.18 -17.87
N THR A 187 -11.30 27.63 -18.37
CA THR A 187 -11.76 26.26 -18.08
C THR A 187 -11.95 25.45 -19.35
N ILE A 188 -11.77 24.14 -19.24
CA ILE A 188 -11.99 23.20 -20.33
C ILE A 188 -12.95 22.10 -19.84
N THR A 189 -14.00 21.82 -20.61
CA THR A 189 -14.90 20.68 -20.35
C THR A 189 -14.34 19.41 -20.98
N ILE A 190 -13.95 18.43 -20.19
CA ILE A 190 -13.40 17.16 -20.65
C ILE A 190 -14.49 16.13 -20.90
N GLY A 191 -14.82 15.90 -22.18
CA GLY A 191 -15.92 15.02 -22.56
C GLY A 191 -17.28 15.59 -22.13
N LYS A 192 -18.34 15.17 -22.81
CA LYS A 192 -19.69 15.64 -22.55
C LYS A 192 -20.62 14.52 -22.03
N ASP A 193 -20.03 13.47 -21.49
CA ASP A 193 -20.80 12.31 -21.01
C ASP A 193 -21.60 12.72 -19.76
N LYS A 194 -22.90 12.43 -19.79
CA LYS A 194 -23.79 12.67 -18.67
C LYS A 194 -23.35 11.84 -17.47
N ASP A 195 -23.43 12.39 -16.28
CA ASP A 195 -23.07 11.75 -15.02
C ASP A 195 -21.56 11.38 -14.87
N SER A 196 -20.72 11.96 -15.71
CA SER A 196 -19.25 11.79 -15.67
C SER A 196 -18.57 13.03 -15.11
N TYR A 197 -17.66 12.82 -14.16
CA TYR A 197 -16.88 13.91 -13.55
C TYR A 197 -15.39 13.56 -13.49
N CYS A 198 -14.55 14.59 -13.49
CA CYS A 198 -13.10 14.45 -13.32
C CYS A 198 -12.79 14.09 -11.88
N VAL A 199 -11.84 13.18 -11.68
CA VAL A 199 -11.43 12.69 -10.34
C VAL A 199 -10.01 13.12 -10.03
N ARG A 200 -9.06 12.91 -10.94
CA ARG A 200 -7.66 13.26 -10.73
C ARG A 200 -6.89 13.45 -12.03
N PHE A 201 -5.89 14.33 -11.97
CA PHE A 201 -4.81 14.42 -12.94
C PHE A 201 -3.64 13.52 -12.57
N VAL A 202 -2.95 13.03 -13.58
CA VAL A 202 -1.60 12.46 -13.44
C VAL A 202 -0.72 12.93 -14.59
N GLU A 203 0.55 13.16 -14.29
CA GLU A 203 1.52 13.60 -15.27
C GLU A 203 1.97 12.43 -16.12
N GLY A 204 1.83 12.54 -17.44
CA GLY A 204 2.34 11.59 -18.41
C GLY A 204 3.74 11.95 -18.90
N ALA A 205 4.16 11.32 -19.98
CA ALA A 205 5.43 11.63 -20.59
C ALA A 205 5.35 12.90 -21.48
N GLY A 206 6.38 13.74 -21.38
CA GLY A 206 6.50 14.96 -22.20
C GLY A 206 5.43 16.00 -21.90
N GLU A 207 4.68 16.40 -22.92
CA GLU A 207 3.63 17.43 -22.83
C GLU A 207 2.23 16.83 -22.57
N THR A 208 2.18 15.57 -22.17
CA THR A 208 0.92 14.86 -21.95
C THR A 208 0.62 14.80 -20.47
N GLN A 209 -0.61 15.12 -20.11
CA GLN A 209 -1.19 14.76 -18.82
C GLN A 209 -2.46 13.93 -19.04
N TYR A 210 -2.77 13.07 -18.09
CA TYR A 210 -3.98 12.27 -18.14
C TYR A 210 -5.00 12.80 -17.13
N VAL A 211 -6.25 12.91 -17.61
CA VAL A 211 -7.39 13.25 -16.80
C VAL A 211 -8.19 11.98 -16.57
N PHE A 212 -8.18 11.49 -15.35
CA PHE A 212 -8.99 10.37 -14.95
C PHE A 212 -10.35 10.86 -14.50
N LYS A 213 -11.39 10.38 -15.16
CA LYS A 213 -12.79 10.55 -14.76
C LYS A 213 -13.28 9.32 -14.03
N ASN A 214 -14.44 9.42 -13.41
CA ASN A 214 -15.06 8.27 -12.74
C ASN A 214 -15.41 7.12 -13.70
N ASN A 215 -15.50 7.34 -14.99
CA ASN A 215 -15.91 6.35 -16.00
C ASN A 215 -15.06 6.31 -17.27
N SER A 216 -14.00 7.11 -17.36
CA SER A 216 -13.20 7.22 -18.59
C SER A 216 -11.84 7.86 -18.30
N ILE A 217 -10.91 7.72 -19.24
CA ILE A 217 -9.59 8.33 -19.18
C ILE A 217 -9.37 9.16 -20.45
N TYR A 218 -8.88 10.37 -20.26
CA TYR A 218 -8.51 11.29 -21.34
C TYR A 218 -7.05 11.64 -21.26
N ALA A 219 -6.44 11.87 -22.41
CA ALA A 219 -5.12 12.49 -22.52
C ALA A 219 -5.29 13.94 -22.95
N LEU A 220 -4.65 14.87 -22.26
CA LEU A 220 -4.62 16.28 -22.54
C LEU A 220 -3.20 16.66 -23.00
N TYR A 221 -3.12 17.42 -24.06
CA TYR A 221 -1.87 17.80 -24.75
C TYR A 221 -1.77 19.31 -24.92
N GLY A 222 -0.56 19.80 -25.12
CA GLY A 222 -0.25 21.17 -25.51
C GLY A 222 0.47 21.95 -24.42
N ARG A 223 1.22 22.97 -24.83
CA ARG A 223 1.98 23.86 -23.94
C ARG A 223 1.26 25.16 -23.63
N THR A 224 0.49 25.66 -24.59
CA THR A 224 -0.16 26.95 -24.50
C THR A 224 -1.66 26.79 -24.63
N PRO A 225 -2.48 27.74 -24.12
CA PRO A 225 -3.93 27.66 -24.21
C PRO A 225 -4.48 27.40 -25.60
N SER A 226 -3.87 28.01 -26.63
CA SER A 226 -4.25 27.81 -28.04
C SER A 226 -3.94 26.40 -28.58
N GLN A 227 -3.09 25.64 -27.91
CA GLN A 227 -2.67 24.29 -28.30
C GLN A 227 -3.35 23.20 -27.44
N PHE A 228 -4.07 23.56 -26.39
CA PHE A 228 -4.70 22.58 -25.52
C PHE A 228 -5.75 21.77 -26.27
N GLN A 229 -5.51 20.48 -26.33
CA GLN A 229 -6.39 19.52 -26.96
C GLN A 229 -6.50 18.28 -26.07
N TYR A 230 -7.68 17.66 -26.06
CA TYR A 230 -7.85 16.41 -25.33
C TYR A 230 -8.42 15.32 -26.24
N ARG A 231 -8.03 14.09 -25.94
CA ARG A 231 -8.50 12.89 -26.63
C ARG A 231 -8.90 11.82 -25.63
N LYS A 232 -10.04 11.19 -25.84
CA LYS A 232 -10.44 10.01 -25.07
C LYS A 232 -9.45 8.88 -25.32
N VAL A 233 -8.89 8.32 -24.25
CA VAL A 233 -8.05 7.12 -24.28
C VAL A 233 -8.93 5.89 -24.19
N THR A 234 -9.87 5.87 -23.22
CA THR A 234 -10.80 4.75 -23.03
C THR A 234 -12.06 5.20 -22.28
N ASP A 235 -13.15 4.49 -22.47
CA ASP A 235 -14.40 4.59 -21.68
C ASP A 235 -14.78 3.27 -20.98
N LYS A 236 -13.85 2.30 -20.96
CA LYS A 236 -14.03 1.01 -20.28
C LYS A 236 -13.50 1.02 -18.84
N TYR A 237 -12.73 2.02 -18.50
CA TYR A 237 -12.06 2.15 -17.21
C TYR A 237 -12.22 3.56 -16.67
N GLY A 238 -12.35 3.69 -15.36
CA GLY A 238 -12.41 4.96 -14.66
C GLY A 238 -11.76 4.88 -13.30
N LEU A 239 -11.52 6.01 -12.65
CA LEU A 239 -10.90 6.10 -11.35
C LEU A 239 -11.94 6.15 -10.23
N ALA A 240 -11.86 5.21 -9.30
CA ALA A 240 -12.82 5.08 -8.21
C ALA A 240 -12.64 6.13 -7.09
N SER A 241 -11.39 6.55 -6.83
CA SER A 241 -11.04 7.51 -5.77
C SER A 241 -9.86 8.36 -6.17
N LYS A 242 -9.86 9.63 -5.78
CA LYS A 242 -8.76 10.56 -6.08
C LYS A 242 -7.42 10.17 -5.49
N ARG A 243 -7.39 9.35 -4.43
CA ARG A 243 -6.18 8.75 -3.86
C ARG A 243 -5.93 7.31 -4.33
N GLY A 244 -6.85 6.76 -5.10
CA GLY A 244 -6.78 5.41 -5.66
C GLY A 244 -5.92 5.30 -6.92
N ILE A 245 -4.84 6.09 -7.03
CA ILE A 245 -3.89 6.04 -8.15
C ILE A 245 -2.51 6.49 -7.70
N CYS A 246 -1.48 5.79 -8.17
CA CYS A 246 -0.09 6.22 -7.98
C CYS A 246 0.78 5.86 -9.19
N ALA A 247 1.88 6.60 -9.38
CA ALA A 247 2.88 6.33 -10.41
C ALA A 247 3.73 5.12 -10.06
N VAL A 248 3.97 4.24 -11.03
CA VAL A 248 4.83 3.04 -10.92
C VAL A 248 5.64 2.88 -12.20
N GLY A 249 6.93 3.11 -12.12
CA GLY A 249 7.79 3.09 -13.30
C GLY A 249 7.36 4.13 -14.33
N SER A 250 7.06 3.71 -15.55
CA SER A 250 6.60 4.58 -16.64
C SER A 250 5.06 4.67 -16.77
N GLY A 251 4.32 4.14 -15.81
CA GLY A 251 2.86 4.11 -15.85
C GLY A 251 2.25 4.35 -14.47
N PHE A 252 1.00 3.94 -14.33
CA PHE A 252 0.21 4.17 -13.12
C PHE A 252 -0.52 2.90 -12.72
N ILE A 253 -0.65 2.66 -11.43
CA ILE A 253 -1.61 1.70 -10.91
C ILE A 253 -2.81 2.47 -10.35
N PHE A 254 -4.01 2.05 -10.70
CA PHE A 254 -5.23 2.71 -10.28
C PHE A 254 -6.33 1.72 -9.90
N LEU A 255 -7.22 2.16 -9.01
CA LEU A 255 -8.42 1.44 -8.61
C LEU A 255 -9.55 1.78 -9.60
N ASN A 256 -10.00 0.77 -10.34
CA ASN A 256 -11.05 0.97 -11.35
C ASN A 256 -12.44 1.12 -10.71
N THR A 257 -13.23 2.05 -11.23
CA THR A 257 -14.58 2.34 -10.72
C THR A 257 -15.55 1.19 -10.91
N PHE A 258 -15.46 0.44 -12.04
CA PHE A 258 -16.49 -0.51 -12.42
C PHE A 258 -16.45 -1.81 -11.62
N ASP A 259 -15.29 -2.42 -11.51
CA ASP A 259 -15.10 -3.74 -10.88
C ASP A 259 -14.37 -3.70 -9.53
N LYS A 260 -13.83 -2.50 -9.16
CA LYS A 260 -13.06 -2.30 -7.92
C LYS A 260 -11.79 -3.17 -7.84
N GLU A 261 -11.18 -3.42 -9.00
CA GLU A 261 -9.89 -4.10 -9.11
C GLU A 261 -8.77 -3.09 -9.44
N LEU A 262 -7.53 -3.47 -9.18
CA LEU A 262 -6.36 -2.67 -9.53
C LEU A 262 -5.93 -2.96 -10.96
N TYR A 263 -5.65 -1.90 -11.71
CA TYR A 263 -5.15 -1.97 -13.07
C TYR A 263 -3.87 -1.17 -13.24
N PHE A 264 -2.98 -1.66 -14.07
CA PHE A 264 -1.84 -0.89 -14.56
C PHE A 264 -2.24 -0.17 -15.85
N PHE A 265 -1.85 1.10 -15.99
CA PHE A 265 -2.05 1.95 -17.16
C PHE A 265 -0.72 2.52 -17.64
N GLY A 266 -0.29 2.18 -18.85
CA GLY A 266 0.97 2.63 -19.47
C GLY A 266 0.79 3.72 -20.53
N GLY A 267 -0.30 4.51 -20.46
CA GLY A 267 -0.53 5.65 -21.34
C GLY A 267 -1.45 5.39 -22.56
N THR A 268 -1.81 4.13 -22.83
CA THR A 268 -2.72 3.76 -23.93
C THR A 268 -3.74 2.73 -23.45
N GLU A 269 -4.90 2.62 -24.13
CA GLU A 269 -5.92 1.62 -23.77
C GLU A 269 -5.36 0.19 -23.82
N THR A 270 -4.53 -0.12 -24.82
CA THR A 270 -3.92 -1.45 -24.98
C THR A 270 -2.89 -1.79 -23.91
N SER A 271 -2.41 -0.79 -23.18
CA SER A 271 -1.48 -0.99 -22.05
C SER A 271 -2.18 -1.26 -20.73
N ILE A 272 -3.52 -1.17 -20.67
CA ILE A 272 -4.28 -1.42 -19.44
C ILE A 272 -4.30 -2.92 -19.17
N LYS A 273 -3.82 -3.31 -17.99
CA LYS A 273 -3.71 -4.71 -17.57
C LYS A 273 -4.25 -4.88 -16.16
N PRO A 274 -5.05 -5.94 -15.90
CA PRO A 274 -5.47 -6.25 -14.54
C PRO A 274 -4.28 -6.67 -13.68
N MET A 275 -4.29 -6.24 -12.42
CA MET A 275 -3.24 -6.53 -11.43
C MET A 275 -3.72 -7.47 -10.32
N THR A 276 -5.00 -7.43 -9.97
CA THR A 276 -5.56 -8.19 -8.84
C THR A 276 -6.66 -9.18 -9.23
N GLU A 277 -7.26 -9.06 -10.39
CA GLU A 277 -8.42 -9.84 -10.81
C GLU A 277 -8.17 -11.36 -10.77
N ASP A 278 -7.02 -11.81 -11.27
CA ASP A 278 -6.70 -13.24 -11.38
C ASP A 278 -6.25 -13.89 -10.07
N ASP A 279 -5.54 -13.15 -9.21
CA ASP A 279 -4.90 -13.72 -8.02
C ASP A 279 -5.64 -13.38 -6.71
N ILE A 280 -6.13 -12.15 -6.56
CA ILE A 280 -6.65 -11.64 -5.29
C ILE A 280 -8.16 -11.47 -5.31
N ARG A 281 -8.74 -10.93 -6.39
CA ARG A 281 -10.11 -10.40 -6.48
C ARG A 281 -10.39 -9.41 -5.34
N LEU A 282 -9.84 -8.22 -5.49
CA LEU A 282 -9.86 -7.18 -4.45
C LEU A 282 -11.29 -6.90 -3.95
N ARG A 283 -12.29 -6.89 -4.86
CA ARG A 283 -13.72 -6.72 -4.54
C ARG A 283 -14.28 -7.76 -3.56
N GLU A 284 -13.61 -8.91 -3.39
CA GLU A 284 -14.05 -9.95 -2.45
C GLU A 284 -13.54 -9.71 -1.03
N ILE A 285 -12.52 -8.86 -0.85
CA ILE A 285 -11.89 -8.60 0.44
C ILE A 285 -12.07 -7.15 0.91
N MET A 286 -12.25 -6.21 0.00
CA MET A 286 -12.39 -4.79 0.28
C MET A 286 -13.85 -4.46 0.64
N ASP A 287 -14.06 -3.52 1.56
CA ASP A 287 -15.35 -2.88 1.75
C ASP A 287 -15.65 -1.98 0.55
N LEU A 288 -16.82 -2.19 -0.07
CA LEU A 288 -17.23 -1.50 -1.30
C LEU A 288 -18.16 -0.32 -1.05
N THR A 289 -18.33 0.10 0.20
CA THR A 289 -19.04 1.35 0.50
C THR A 289 -18.29 2.54 -0.12
N GLN A 290 -19.03 3.57 -0.52
CA GLN A 290 -18.42 4.73 -1.17
C GLN A 290 -17.38 5.41 -0.26
N ASP A 291 -17.63 5.44 1.04
CA ASP A 291 -16.70 6.01 2.02
C ASP A 291 -15.42 5.20 2.10
N ALA A 292 -15.49 3.87 2.16
CA ALA A 292 -14.31 3.01 2.14
C ALA A 292 -13.51 3.17 0.84
N ILE A 293 -14.19 3.29 -0.30
CA ILE A 293 -13.53 3.53 -1.60
C ILE A 293 -12.86 4.91 -1.64
N ASN A 294 -13.49 5.94 -1.10
CA ASN A 294 -12.91 7.29 -1.06
C ASN A 294 -11.67 7.35 -0.15
N ASN A 295 -11.60 6.48 0.83
CA ASN A 295 -10.56 6.46 1.86
C ASN A 295 -9.31 5.68 1.50
N VAL A 296 -9.29 4.96 0.38
CA VAL A 296 -8.10 4.25 -0.06
C VAL A 296 -6.91 5.19 -0.28
N ASP A 297 -5.72 4.67 -0.13
CA ASP A 297 -4.49 5.39 -0.46
C ASP A 297 -3.44 4.47 -1.07
N MET A 298 -2.60 5.03 -1.93
CA MET A 298 -1.58 4.27 -2.66
C MET A 298 -0.25 5.00 -2.66
N ILE A 299 0.82 4.24 -2.56
CA ILE A 299 2.18 4.76 -2.67
C ILE A 299 3.14 3.71 -3.22
N VAL A 300 4.20 4.16 -3.87
CA VAL A 300 5.42 3.39 -4.09
C VAL A 300 6.52 3.93 -3.19
N HIS A 301 7.07 3.06 -2.36
CA HIS A 301 8.17 3.42 -1.48
C HIS A 301 9.21 2.30 -1.43
N ARG A 302 10.49 2.61 -1.69
CA ARG A 302 11.62 1.66 -1.70
C ARG A 302 11.37 0.39 -2.52
N GLY A 303 10.79 0.54 -3.69
CA GLY A 303 10.48 -0.59 -4.57
C GLY A 303 9.26 -1.42 -4.18
N PHE A 304 8.53 -1.02 -3.14
CA PHE A 304 7.26 -1.65 -2.78
C PHE A 304 6.09 -0.75 -3.14
N PHE A 305 5.19 -1.28 -3.94
CA PHE A 305 3.85 -0.74 -4.09
C PHE A 305 3.02 -1.11 -2.86
N ARG A 306 2.27 -0.15 -2.32
CA ARG A 306 1.37 -0.31 -1.18
C ARG A 306 0.02 0.27 -1.50
N PHE A 307 -1.02 -0.45 -1.17
CA PHE A 307 -2.41 -0.04 -1.31
C PHE A 307 -3.15 -0.26 0.00
N ALA A 308 -3.49 0.82 0.69
CA ALA A 308 -4.25 0.80 1.93
C ALA A 308 -5.75 0.83 1.64
N PHE A 309 -6.49 -0.04 2.30
CA PHE A 309 -7.94 -0.18 2.13
C PHE A 309 -8.62 -0.73 3.38
N GLN A 310 -9.93 -0.55 3.46
CA GLN A 310 -10.78 -1.14 4.49
C GLN A 310 -11.18 -2.57 4.10
N HIS A 311 -10.91 -3.53 4.96
CA HIS A 311 -11.34 -4.92 4.77
C HIS A 311 -12.81 -5.07 5.14
N LYS A 312 -13.59 -5.80 4.34
CA LYS A 312 -15.04 -5.98 4.54
C LYS A 312 -15.44 -6.63 5.88
N GLU A 313 -14.53 -7.37 6.51
CA GLU A 313 -14.76 -8.01 7.82
C GLU A 313 -14.42 -7.11 9.01
N SER A 314 -14.01 -5.85 8.79
CA SER A 314 -13.57 -4.96 9.87
C SER A 314 -14.66 -4.62 10.90
N GLY A 315 -15.92 -4.61 10.51
CA GLY A 315 -17.05 -4.33 11.41
C GLY A 315 -17.30 -5.39 12.48
N SER A 316 -16.69 -6.57 12.41
CA SER A 316 -16.88 -7.64 13.39
C SER A 316 -16.03 -7.49 14.67
N LEU A 317 -15.08 -6.58 14.69
CA LEU A 317 -14.15 -6.35 15.82
C LEU A 317 -14.60 -5.24 16.79
N GLY A 318 -15.82 -4.71 16.64
CA GLY A 318 -16.37 -3.70 17.58
C GLY A 318 -15.68 -2.34 17.55
N VAL A 319 -14.84 -2.09 16.57
CA VAL A 319 -14.23 -0.78 16.33
C VAL A 319 -15.15 0.01 15.39
N PRO A 320 -15.57 1.24 15.73
CA PRO A 320 -16.40 2.07 14.84
C PRO A 320 -15.63 2.31 13.54
N GLY A 321 -16.17 1.78 12.47
CA GLY A 321 -15.52 1.56 11.38
C GLY A 321 -15.22 2.11 10.17
N ASP A 322 -14.95 3.21 9.81
CA ASP A 322 -14.76 3.72 8.46
C ASP A 322 -13.27 3.97 8.12
N PHE A 323 -12.38 2.99 8.39
CA PHE A 323 -10.97 3.22 8.19
C PHE A 323 -10.21 2.03 7.59
N ASN A 324 -9.12 2.33 6.88
CA ASN A 324 -8.23 1.35 6.31
C ASN A 324 -7.52 0.55 7.41
N ASN A 325 -7.65 -0.76 7.36
CA ASN A 325 -7.04 -1.69 8.32
C ASN A 325 -6.17 -2.77 7.63
N CYS A 326 -6.12 -2.73 6.31
CA CYS A 326 -5.33 -3.64 5.50
C CYS A 326 -4.51 -2.91 4.43
N GLU A 327 -3.41 -3.52 4.03
CA GLU A 327 -2.62 -3.12 2.87
C GLU A 327 -2.40 -4.34 1.96
N LEU A 328 -2.55 -4.15 0.64
CA LEU A 328 -1.94 -5.04 -0.36
C LEU A 328 -0.57 -4.49 -0.72
N VAL A 329 0.43 -5.37 -0.71
CA VAL A 329 1.82 -4.98 -0.96
C VAL A 329 2.46 -5.96 -1.95
N TYR A 330 3.26 -5.43 -2.88
CA TYR A 330 4.17 -6.25 -3.68
C TYR A 330 5.48 -5.50 -3.97
N ASN A 331 6.55 -6.25 -4.20
CA ASN A 331 7.83 -5.70 -4.63
C ASN A 331 7.83 -5.52 -6.16
N ILE A 332 7.89 -4.28 -6.62
CA ILE A 332 7.87 -3.95 -8.07
C ILE A 332 9.13 -4.43 -8.81
N ASN A 333 10.24 -4.64 -8.08
CA ASN A 333 11.52 -5.09 -8.63
C ASN A 333 11.66 -6.62 -8.63
N ASP A 334 10.71 -7.33 -8.02
CA ASP A 334 10.72 -8.81 -7.92
C ASP A 334 9.37 -9.40 -8.36
N PRO A 335 8.99 -9.27 -9.64
CA PRO A 335 7.76 -9.86 -10.16
C PRO A 335 7.83 -11.40 -10.15
N SER A 336 6.69 -12.03 -10.30
CA SER A 336 6.61 -13.49 -10.51
C SER A 336 7.24 -13.87 -11.87
N PRO A 337 7.55 -15.15 -12.10
CA PRO A 337 8.03 -15.61 -13.40
C PRO A 337 7.09 -15.30 -14.58
N THR A 338 5.80 -15.06 -14.31
CA THR A 338 4.80 -14.65 -15.29
C THR A 338 4.69 -13.13 -15.47
N GLY A 339 5.50 -12.34 -14.71
CA GLY A 339 5.45 -10.88 -14.73
C GLY A 339 4.32 -10.29 -13.87
N LEU A 340 3.52 -11.11 -13.19
CA LEU A 340 2.45 -10.66 -12.30
C LEU A 340 3.01 -10.29 -10.91
N PRO A 341 2.33 -9.40 -10.16
CA PRO A 341 2.71 -9.07 -8.79
C PRO A 341 2.70 -10.28 -7.85
N LYS A 342 3.69 -10.39 -6.99
CA LYS A 342 3.70 -11.32 -5.86
C LYS A 342 3.04 -10.65 -4.65
N TRP A 343 1.74 -10.76 -4.56
CA TRP A 343 0.97 -10.07 -3.54
C TRP A 343 1.20 -10.62 -2.13
N SER A 344 1.20 -9.71 -1.17
CA SER A 344 1.09 -9.98 0.27
C SER A 344 -0.01 -9.12 0.87
N LEU A 345 -0.71 -9.64 1.87
CA LEU A 345 -1.73 -8.92 2.64
C LEU A 345 -1.16 -8.54 4.01
N ILE A 346 -1.14 -7.26 4.33
CA ILE A 346 -0.77 -6.75 5.66
C ILE A 346 -2.04 -6.37 6.39
N LYS A 347 -2.20 -6.85 7.62
CA LYS A 347 -3.33 -6.55 8.49
C LYS A 347 -2.86 -5.89 9.78
N GLY A 348 -3.60 -4.90 10.25
CA GLY A 348 -3.36 -4.23 11.53
C GLY A 348 -2.40 -3.04 11.46
N SER A 349 -1.92 -2.66 10.27
CA SER A 349 -1.10 -1.45 10.09
C SER A 349 -1.92 -0.17 10.24
N ASN A 350 -3.23 -0.23 10.02
CA ASN A 350 -4.20 0.86 10.18
C ASN A 350 -3.76 2.15 9.49
N VAL A 351 -3.36 2.07 8.23
CA VAL A 351 -2.85 3.20 7.45
C VAL A 351 -3.98 3.96 6.79
N TRP A 352 -4.09 5.25 7.08
CA TRP A 352 -5.04 6.16 6.45
C TRP A 352 -4.46 6.94 5.27
N SER A 353 -3.26 7.46 5.45
CA SER A 353 -2.56 8.21 4.43
C SER A 353 -1.07 7.89 4.46
N TYR A 354 -0.46 7.91 3.29
CA TYR A 354 0.98 7.80 3.13
C TYR A 354 1.58 9.17 2.83
N SER A 355 2.77 9.41 3.33
CA SER A 355 3.55 10.59 2.96
C SER A 355 5.04 10.29 2.95
N VAL A 356 5.70 10.73 1.89
CA VAL A 356 7.14 10.73 1.72
C VAL A 356 7.59 12.14 1.38
N TRP A 357 8.89 12.43 1.48
CA TRP A 357 9.44 13.64 0.90
C TRP A 357 9.50 13.46 -0.63
N ASP A 358 8.70 14.24 -1.35
CA ASP A 358 8.79 14.27 -2.80
C ASP A 358 10.13 14.86 -3.23
N ASN A 359 10.84 14.14 -4.13
CA ASN A 359 12.06 14.57 -4.81
C ASN A 359 13.33 14.78 -3.97
N TYR A 360 13.40 14.31 -2.74
CA TYR A 360 14.64 14.33 -1.99
C TYR A 360 15.21 12.92 -1.89
N GLY A 361 16.25 12.64 -2.69
CA GLY A 361 16.78 11.30 -2.98
C GLY A 361 17.24 10.43 -1.80
N ASP A 362 17.25 10.96 -0.58
CA ASP A 362 17.75 10.28 0.61
C ASP A 362 16.70 10.06 1.71
N ASP A 363 15.47 10.53 1.56
CA ASP A 363 14.46 10.28 2.59
C ASP A 363 13.86 8.87 2.46
N LEU A 364 14.40 8.04 3.29
CA LEU A 364 14.06 6.63 3.35
C LEU A 364 12.86 6.36 4.27
N GLU A 365 12.25 7.39 4.85
CA GLU A 365 11.20 7.27 5.84
C GLU A 365 9.82 7.46 5.23
N LEU A 366 8.96 6.47 5.44
CA LEU A 366 7.55 6.55 5.14
C LEU A 366 6.80 6.94 6.41
N LEU A 367 6.14 8.10 6.39
CA LEU A 367 5.17 8.47 7.40
C LEU A 367 3.76 8.07 6.97
N THR A 368 2.97 7.65 7.94
CA THR A 368 1.58 7.29 7.72
C THR A 368 0.69 7.96 8.76
N GLY A 369 -0.46 8.46 8.32
CA GLY A 369 -1.53 8.80 9.23
C GLY A 369 -2.20 7.50 9.71
N ARG A 370 -2.39 7.34 11.01
CA ARG A 370 -3.07 6.17 11.55
C ARG A 370 -4.58 6.36 11.50
N SER A 371 -5.29 5.34 11.05
CA SER A 371 -6.73 5.45 10.75
C SER A 371 -7.63 5.37 11.99
N ASP A 372 -7.15 4.88 13.12
CA ASP A 372 -7.92 4.64 14.33
C ASP A 372 -7.65 5.63 15.47
N VAL A 373 -6.59 6.43 15.37
CA VAL A 373 -6.22 7.45 16.36
C VAL A 373 -5.50 8.62 15.70
N GLY A 374 -5.52 9.80 16.32
CA GLY A 374 -4.84 11.00 15.82
C GLY A 374 -3.31 10.92 15.94
N LYS A 375 -2.72 9.84 15.44
CA LYS A 375 -1.26 9.63 15.45
C LYS A 375 -0.70 9.56 14.05
N ILE A 376 0.51 10.07 13.91
CA ILE A 376 1.38 9.88 12.76
C ILE A 376 2.41 8.83 13.13
N MET A 377 2.64 7.89 12.22
CA MET A 377 3.51 6.75 12.47
C MET A 377 4.68 6.73 11.50
N TYR A 378 5.85 6.38 12.00
CA TYR A 378 6.91 5.86 11.15
C TYR A 378 6.56 4.45 10.71
N HIS A 379 6.65 4.19 9.43
CA HIS A 379 6.43 2.87 8.87
C HIS A 379 7.75 2.08 8.76
N ASN A 380 7.72 0.77 9.04
CA ASN A 380 8.88 -0.15 8.98
C ASN A 380 10.03 0.15 9.97
N ARG A 381 9.77 0.78 11.12
CA ARG A 381 10.82 1.09 12.12
C ARG A 381 10.90 0.11 13.27
N THR A 382 9.83 -0.56 13.61
CA THR A 382 9.75 -1.48 14.76
C THR A 382 9.45 -2.91 14.31
N LYS A 383 9.30 -3.81 15.28
CA LYS A 383 8.93 -5.22 15.06
C LYS A 383 7.49 -5.53 15.47
N ASP A 384 6.72 -4.49 15.79
CA ASP A 384 5.33 -4.52 16.22
C ASP A 384 4.57 -3.30 15.68
N PHE A 385 3.26 -3.32 15.72
CA PHE A 385 2.41 -2.19 15.36
C PHE A 385 2.07 -1.37 16.61
N ASP A 386 2.93 -0.41 17.00
CA ASP A 386 2.75 0.45 18.17
C ASP A 386 2.47 -0.37 19.45
N GLY A 387 3.32 -1.37 19.72
CA GLY A 387 3.20 -2.25 20.89
C GLY A 387 2.23 -3.43 20.70
N VAL A 388 1.61 -3.58 19.52
CA VAL A 388 0.75 -4.73 19.20
C VAL A 388 1.54 -5.75 18.38
N ALA A 389 1.49 -7.01 18.77
CA ALA A 389 2.15 -8.09 18.04
C ALA A 389 1.64 -8.20 16.61
N ILE A 390 2.56 -8.33 15.65
CA ILE A 390 2.22 -8.57 14.25
C ILE A 390 1.94 -10.06 14.07
N GLU A 391 0.68 -10.42 13.89
CA GLU A 391 0.26 -11.78 13.61
C GLU A 391 0.72 -12.20 12.20
N MET A 392 1.56 -13.22 12.12
CA MET A 392 2.06 -13.76 10.87
C MET A 392 1.36 -15.07 10.53
N GLN A 393 0.92 -15.21 9.29
CA GLN A 393 0.37 -16.47 8.80
C GLN A 393 0.71 -16.69 7.32
N VAL A 394 1.26 -17.84 7.02
CA VAL A 394 1.44 -18.28 5.63
C VAL A 394 0.93 -19.71 5.49
N ARG A 395 0.22 -19.98 4.40
CA ARG A 395 -0.21 -21.33 4.03
C ARG A 395 0.14 -21.58 2.57
N THR A 396 0.90 -22.64 2.33
CA THR A 396 1.32 -23.03 0.98
C THR A 396 0.16 -23.59 0.16
N ALA A 397 0.38 -23.71 -1.13
CA ALA A 397 -0.42 -24.55 -1.99
C ALA A 397 -0.46 -25.98 -1.44
N GLU A 398 -1.48 -26.72 -1.82
CA GLU A 398 -1.53 -28.16 -1.61
C GLU A 398 -0.66 -28.86 -2.67
N ILE A 399 0.36 -29.57 -2.22
CA ILE A 399 1.36 -30.17 -3.09
C ILE A 399 1.04 -31.66 -3.22
N THR A 400 0.70 -32.09 -4.42
CA THR A 400 0.51 -33.51 -4.74
C THR A 400 1.86 -34.18 -4.79
N ALA A 401 2.08 -35.11 -3.87
CA ALA A 401 3.30 -35.88 -3.81
C ALA A 401 3.23 -37.14 -4.73
N SER A 402 2.02 -37.64 -4.97
CA SER A 402 1.72 -38.70 -5.95
C SER A 402 0.24 -38.70 -6.26
N GLU A 403 -0.13 -38.88 -7.54
CA GLU A 403 -1.52 -38.99 -7.97
C GLU A 403 -2.11 -40.38 -7.68
N ASP A 404 -1.29 -41.40 -7.83
CA ASP A 404 -1.73 -42.81 -7.80
C ASP A 404 -1.30 -43.60 -6.55
N LYS A 405 -0.54 -42.99 -5.65
CA LYS A 405 0.06 -43.70 -4.53
C LYS A 405 -0.07 -42.94 -3.23
N VAL A 406 -0.33 -43.66 -2.17
CA VAL A 406 -0.16 -43.13 -0.82
C VAL A 406 1.33 -43.06 -0.50
N VAL A 407 1.79 -41.86 -0.19
CA VAL A 407 3.17 -41.62 0.23
C VAL A 407 3.25 -41.46 1.75
N ARG A 408 4.38 -41.81 2.31
CA ARG A 408 4.71 -41.53 3.70
C ARG A 408 5.70 -40.38 3.74
N PHE A 409 5.36 -39.33 4.53
CA PHE A 409 6.24 -38.24 4.80
C PHE A 409 7.16 -38.57 5.99
N ASP A 410 8.46 -38.53 5.79
CA ASP A 410 9.46 -38.91 6.79
C ASP A 410 10.02 -37.73 7.59
N GLY A 411 9.83 -36.52 7.12
CA GLY A 411 10.27 -35.29 7.80
C GLY A 411 10.08 -34.04 6.98
N PHE A 412 9.96 -32.93 7.68
CA PHE A 412 9.85 -31.59 7.14
C PHE A 412 11.01 -30.75 7.65
N TRP A 413 11.45 -29.78 6.86
CA TRP A 413 12.50 -28.83 7.22
C TRP A 413 12.03 -27.43 6.83
N VAL A 414 12.10 -26.51 7.79
CA VAL A 414 11.90 -25.09 7.52
C VAL A 414 13.27 -24.42 7.56
N LYS A 415 13.62 -23.71 6.51
CA LYS A 415 14.87 -22.95 6.42
C LYS A 415 14.57 -21.47 6.51
N GLY A 416 15.28 -20.77 7.35
CA GLY A 416 15.09 -19.34 7.50
C GLY A 416 16.18 -18.70 8.36
N LYS A 417 16.06 -17.40 8.57
CA LYS A 417 16.93 -16.61 9.40
C LYS A 417 16.13 -16.13 10.62
N PRO A 418 16.58 -16.43 11.84
CA PRO A 418 15.93 -15.94 13.03
C PRO A 418 16.25 -14.46 13.25
N GLY A 419 15.39 -13.78 13.99
CA GLY A 419 15.68 -12.48 14.55
C GLY A 419 16.60 -12.52 15.78
N SER A 420 16.68 -11.41 16.48
CA SER A 420 17.58 -11.21 17.63
C SER A 420 17.16 -11.93 18.92
N SER A 421 15.99 -12.54 18.97
CA SER A 421 15.47 -13.24 20.17
C SER A 421 14.93 -14.63 19.81
N ILE A 422 15.01 -15.56 20.78
CA ILE A 422 14.40 -16.89 20.64
C ILE A 422 12.89 -16.72 20.60
N LYS A 423 12.27 -17.25 19.57
CA LYS A 423 10.81 -17.18 19.34
C LYS A 423 10.30 -18.52 18.83
N THR A 424 9.00 -18.73 19.01
CA THR A 424 8.35 -19.94 18.59
C THR A 424 7.51 -19.69 17.35
N ILE A 425 7.65 -20.52 16.34
CA ILE A 425 6.76 -20.57 15.17
C ILE A 425 5.94 -21.84 15.29
N LEU A 426 4.63 -21.71 15.26
CA LEU A 426 3.73 -22.86 15.17
C LEU A 426 3.73 -23.34 13.71
N PHE A 427 4.21 -24.55 13.51
CA PHE A 427 4.23 -25.23 12.22
C PHE A 427 3.09 -26.24 12.16
N ARG A 428 2.25 -26.13 11.16
CA ARG A 428 1.16 -27.07 10.87
C ARG A 428 1.33 -27.68 9.50
N TYR A 429 0.92 -28.92 9.36
CA TYR A 429 0.83 -29.59 8.08
C TYR A 429 -0.51 -30.30 7.95
N PHE A 430 -1.06 -30.31 6.75
CA PHE A 430 -2.38 -30.85 6.45
C PHE A 430 -2.24 -31.89 5.36
N MET A 431 -2.76 -33.10 5.61
CA MET A 431 -2.79 -34.16 4.64
C MET A 431 -4.08 -34.10 3.82
N ASN A 432 -3.96 -34.31 2.50
CA ASN A 432 -5.10 -34.35 1.58
C ASN A 432 -6.05 -33.13 1.72
N GLY A 433 -5.51 -31.96 2.02
CA GLY A 433 -6.28 -30.71 2.21
C GLY A 433 -7.24 -30.69 3.42
N ARG A 434 -7.25 -31.72 4.26
CA ARG A 434 -8.21 -31.84 5.35
C ARG A 434 -7.72 -31.20 6.64
N TYR A 435 -8.53 -30.32 7.22
CA TYR A 435 -8.25 -29.73 8.55
C TYR A 435 -8.26 -30.76 9.70
N SER A 436 -9.00 -31.87 9.55
CA SER A 436 -9.02 -32.97 10.51
C SER A 436 -7.74 -33.76 10.55
N ASP A 437 -7.03 -33.85 9.41
CA ASP A 437 -5.82 -34.65 9.23
C ASP A 437 -4.57 -33.76 9.35
N ARG A 438 -4.49 -32.98 10.43
CA ARG A 438 -3.39 -32.06 10.71
C ARG A 438 -2.45 -32.58 11.78
N GLY A 439 -1.17 -32.35 11.58
CA GLY A 439 -0.17 -32.40 12.63
C GLY A 439 0.36 -31.00 12.91
N GLU A 440 0.77 -30.74 14.13
CA GLU A 440 1.38 -29.48 14.51
C GLU A 440 2.62 -29.70 15.38
N ASP A 441 3.57 -28.78 15.30
CA ASP A 441 4.78 -28.75 16.11
C ASP A 441 5.23 -27.32 16.32
N ASN A 442 5.95 -27.06 17.43
CA ASN A 442 6.52 -25.76 17.73
C ASN A 442 7.99 -25.74 17.33
N LEU A 443 8.32 -24.87 16.38
CA LEU A 443 9.70 -24.60 15.98
C LEU A 443 10.30 -23.56 16.89
N SER A 444 11.34 -23.88 17.63
CA SER A 444 12.13 -22.90 18.36
C SER A 444 13.14 -22.26 17.40
N VAL A 445 12.95 -21.00 17.13
CA VAL A 445 13.83 -20.22 16.24
C VAL A 445 14.76 -19.38 17.09
N ALA A 446 16.00 -19.84 17.24
CA ALA A 446 17.04 -19.14 17.99
C ALA A 446 18.19 -18.73 17.09
N GLY A 447 18.60 -17.46 17.20
CA GLY A 447 19.87 -17.01 16.68
C GLY A 447 21.00 -17.39 17.65
N GLU A 448 21.94 -18.22 17.25
CA GLU A 448 23.15 -18.46 18.03
C GLU A 448 24.15 -17.33 17.80
N THR A 449 24.53 -16.64 18.87
CA THR A 449 25.72 -15.76 18.88
C THR A 449 26.87 -16.60 19.27
N ARG A 450 27.75 -16.94 18.35
CA ARG A 450 29.04 -17.61 18.68
C ARG A 450 30.11 -16.55 18.92
N THR A 451 30.81 -16.69 20.04
CA THR A 451 31.98 -15.86 20.36
C THR A 451 33.22 -16.62 19.96
N LEU A 452 34.01 -16.08 19.07
CA LEU A 452 35.35 -16.60 18.76
C LEU A 452 36.38 -15.62 19.32
N GLY A 453 36.95 -15.93 20.46
CA GLY A 453 37.81 -15.02 21.19
C GLY A 453 37.05 -13.75 21.64
N GLU A 454 37.64 -12.57 21.49
CA GLU A 454 37.02 -11.27 21.79
C GLU A 454 36.17 -10.70 20.64
N MET A 455 36.15 -11.34 19.47
CA MET A 455 35.31 -10.96 18.33
C MET A 455 33.96 -11.67 18.41
N LYS A 456 32.91 -10.89 18.58
CA LYS A 456 31.53 -11.36 18.34
C LYS A 456 31.31 -11.51 16.82
N ILE A 457 31.44 -12.72 16.30
CA ILE A 457 31.02 -13.05 14.96
C ILE A 457 29.53 -13.35 15.05
N SER A 458 28.70 -12.43 14.65
CA SER A 458 27.28 -12.68 14.36
C SER A 458 27.22 -13.57 13.11
N THR A 459 27.36 -14.87 13.31
CA THR A 459 26.90 -15.80 12.28
C THR A 459 25.39 -15.68 12.26
N GLN A 460 24.86 -15.20 11.15
CA GLN A 460 23.42 -15.29 10.87
C GLN A 460 23.08 -16.78 10.78
N ALA A 461 22.76 -17.39 11.91
CA ALA A 461 22.48 -18.81 11.96
C ALA A 461 21.19 -19.04 11.19
N LEU A 462 21.30 -19.82 10.13
CA LEU A 462 20.15 -20.36 9.44
C LEU A 462 19.54 -21.43 10.34
N PHE A 463 18.29 -21.28 10.75
CA PHE A 463 17.59 -22.40 11.37
C PHE A 463 17.21 -23.42 10.30
N ASN A 464 17.42 -24.69 10.61
CA ASN A 464 17.14 -25.82 9.73
C ASN A 464 16.63 -26.97 10.58
N ASP A 465 15.48 -26.76 11.23
CA ASP A 465 14.92 -27.74 12.14
C ASP A 465 14.15 -28.83 11.39
N ARG A 466 14.38 -30.07 11.82
CA ARG A 466 13.66 -31.24 11.32
C ARG A 466 12.46 -31.53 12.19
N ILE A 467 11.30 -31.45 11.60
CA ILE A 467 10.02 -31.85 12.19
C ILE A 467 9.74 -33.30 11.79
N LYS A 468 9.44 -34.14 12.75
CA LYS A 468 8.99 -35.50 12.50
C LYS A 468 7.47 -35.55 12.48
N PRO A 469 6.83 -36.00 11.36
CA PRO A 469 5.39 -36.14 11.33
C PRO A 469 4.88 -37.09 12.42
N VAL A 470 3.78 -36.73 13.03
CA VAL A 470 3.07 -37.61 13.96
C VAL A 470 2.59 -38.85 13.19
N SER A 471 2.74 -40.05 13.76
CA SER A 471 2.53 -41.34 13.06
C SER A 471 1.17 -41.47 12.37
N ASN A 472 0.10 -40.93 12.99
CA ASN A 472 -1.27 -41.01 12.44
C ASN A 472 -1.51 -40.04 11.27
N TYR A 473 -0.68 -39.00 11.11
CA TYR A 473 -0.80 -37.94 10.08
C TYR A 473 0.40 -37.91 9.15
N SER A 474 1.07 -39.07 8.95
CA SER A 474 2.27 -39.13 8.13
C SER A 474 2.03 -39.73 6.74
N ARG A 475 0.78 -39.97 6.36
CA ARG A 475 0.42 -40.63 5.08
C ARG A 475 -0.65 -39.84 4.35
N GLY A 476 -0.46 -39.67 3.06
CA GLY A 476 -1.42 -38.97 2.18
C GLY A 476 -0.93 -38.88 0.76
N ASN A 477 -1.75 -38.40 -0.14
CA ASN A 477 -1.40 -38.18 -1.55
C ASN A 477 -0.86 -36.76 -1.75
N SER A 478 -1.35 -35.83 -0.93
CA SER A 478 -0.97 -34.41 -0.97
C SER A 478 -0.71 -33.86 0.42
N ILE A 479 -0.04 -32.73 0.47
CA ILE A 479 0.32 -32.02 1.71
C ILE A 479 0.35 -30.52 1.49
N SER A 480 -0.13 -29.76 2.47
CA SER A 480 0.11 -28.32 2.58
C SER A 480 0.67 -27.95 3.94
N PHE A 481 1.36 -26.81 4.03
CA PHE A 481 2.03 -26.35 5.25
C PHE A 481 1.49 -25.00 5.66
N GLU A 482 1.38 -24.79 6.98
CA GLU A 482 1.05 -23.49 7.57
C GLU A 482 2.09 -23.12 8.62
N LEU A 483 2.56 -21.90 8.55
CA LEU A 483 3.39 -21.27 9.58
C LEU A 483 2.59 -20.15 10.21
N TYR A 484 2.56 -20.11 11.53
CA TYR A 484 1.83 -19.12 12.30
C TYR A 484 2.67 -18.60 13.46
N GLN A 485 2.62 -17.29 13.70
CA GLN A 485 3.22 -16.68 14.86
C GLN A 485 2.47 -15.41 15.24
N ASN A 486 2.34 -15.17 16.54
CA ASN A 486 1.75 -13.95 17.11
C ASN A 486 2.47 -13.55 18.40
N GLU A 487 3.79 -13.33 18.32
CA GLU A 487 4.59 -12.87 19.44
C GLU A 487 5.15 -11.49 19.19
N LEU A 488 5.20 -10.67 20.26
CA LEU A 488 5.70 -9.31 20.21
C LEU A 488 7.22 -9.27 19.91
N GLY A 489 7.63 -8.28 19.12
CA GLY A 489 9.05 -7.99 18.88
C GLY A 489 9.80 -9.03 18.05
N THR A 490 9.09 -9.84 17.26
CA THR A 490 9.73 -10.86 16.41
C THR A 490 10.18 -10.31 15.06
N GLU A 491 11.32 -10.82 14.60
CA GLU A 491 11.83 -10.63 13.24
C GLU A 491 12.19 -12.01 12.69
N ILE A 492 11.62 -12.37 11.54
CA ILE A 492 11.81 -13.69 10.94
C ILE A 492 11.87 -13.55 9.44
N GLU A 493 12.78 -14.30 8.83
CA GLU A 493 12.86 -14.50 7.39
C GLU A 493 12.83 -15.99 7.08
N ILE A 494 11.91 -16.41 6.19
CA ILE A 494 11.71 -17.82 5.82
C ILE A 494 12.04 -17.98 4.34
N TYR A 495 13.03 -18.82 4.05
CA TYR A 495 13.50 -19.05 2.68
C TYR A 495 12.77 -20.17 1.98
N SER A 496 12.48 -21.25 2.71
CA SER A 496 11.85 -22.41 2.10
C SER A 496 11.33 -23.43 3.12
N ILE A 497 10.42 -24.26 2.66
CA ILE A 497 10.00 -25.49 3.34
C ILE A 497 10.42 -26.66 2.46
N ALA A 498 11.08 -27.66 3.04
CA ALA A 498 11.47 -28.87 2.38
C ALA A 498 10.81 -30.08 3.04
N PHE A 499 10.55 -31.14 2.26
CA PHE A 499 10.05 -32.40 2.81
C PHE A 499 10.62 -33.61 2.09
N LYS A 500 10.65 -34.76 2.79
CA LYS A 500 11.02 -36.02 2.28
C LYS A 500 9.81 -36.96 2.32
N ALA A 501 9.46 -37.49 1.17
CA ALA A 501 8.37 -38.45 1.01
C ALA A 501 8.91 -39.77 0.43
N LYS A 502 8.35 -40.90 0.88
CA LYS A 502 8.64 -42.24 0.34
C LYS A 502 7.36 -42.89 -0.12
N GLU A 503 7.33 -43.36 -1.33
CA GLU A 503 6.25 -44.20 -1.85
C GLU A 503 6.20 -45.52 -1.12
N ARG A 504 5.01 -45.94 -0.67
CA ARG A 504 4.87 -47.24 0.01
C ARG A 504 3.93 -48.20 -0.67
N TYR A 505 2.87 -47.72 -1.34
CA TYR A 505 1.89 -48.60 -1.96
C TYR A 505 1.29 -48.02 -3.23
N LYS A 506 1.08 -48.82 -4.27
CA LYS A 506 0.11 -48.50 -5.32
C LYS A 506 -1.29 -48.61 -4.73
N ILE A 507 -2.12 -47.61 -4.94
CA ILE A 507 -3.56 -47.76 -4.72
C ILE A 507 -3.99 -48.85 -5.75
N ARG A 508 -4.25 -50.07 -5.29
CA ARG A 508 -4.91 -51.03 -6.14
C ARG A 508 -6.34 -50.52 -6.36
N ASN A 509 -6.65 -50.10 -7.56
CA ASN A 509 -8.03 -49.89 -7.95
C ASN A 509 -8.73 -51.26 -7.87
N SER A 510 -9.41 -51.51 -6.74
CA SER A 510 -10.31 -52.62 -6.56
C SER A 510 -11.71 -52.26 -7.06
N TYR A 511 -11.81 -51.95 -8.33
CA TYR A 511 -13.08 -51.98 -9.03
C TYR A 511 -12.88 -52.85 -10.29
N THR A 512 -13.10 -54.13 -10.12
CA THR A 512 -13.60 -55.01 -11.14
C THR A 512 -15.05 -55.32 -10.81
#